data_76081e5beb3e7040376c769b8fb0934b
#
_entry.id   76081e5beb3e7040376c769b8fb0934b
#
_cell.length_a   1.000
_cell.length_b   1.000
_cell.length_c   1.000
_cell.angle_alpha   90.00
_cell.angle_beta   90.00
_cell.angle_gamma   90.00
#
_symmetry.space_group_name_H-M   'P 1'
#
loop_
_entity.id
_entity.type
_entity.pdbx_description
1 polymer ?
#
loop_
_entity_poly.entity_id
_entity_poly.type
_entity_poly.pdbx_seq_one_letter_code
_entity_poly.pdbx_strand_id
1 'polypeptide(L)'
;IAAGANIVVSGVIMKDIKISGDKIFTANNSIDNGNNSGWIFPAYVGQNLYWVGGSGNWNDKAHWSQRSGETGNFCVPGPADDTFFDVNSGFKISNKTITIDNTSYTHDITFLGNGQAPTLTQSGVQTLNIYGSSEWQTGMGTIDVSNIYYRHTGEAKTIKSNGVKTGKEYLYFEEENKLDLSDDFYALAIYFHHNAGTWNT
;
A
#
# COMPACT_ATOMS: atom_id res chain seq x y z
N ILE A 1 -1.36 20.83 30.60
CA ILE A 1 -0.42 19.74 30.30
C ILE A 1 0.77 19.92 31.21
N ALA A 2 1.19 18.87 31.93
CA ALA A 2 2.29 18.95 32.87
C ALA A 2 3.58 19.45 32.19
N ALA A 3 4.35 20.29 32.88
CA ALA A 3 5.61 20.79 32.38
C ALA A 3 6.56 19.59 32.10
N GLY A 4 7.10 19.52 30.90
CA GLY A 4 8.07 18.49 30.49
C GLY A 4 7.53 17.26 29.77
N ALA A 5 6.22 17.12 29.58
CA ALA A 5 5.69 15.97 28.82
C ALA A 5 5.94 16.12 27.31
N ASN A 6 6.57 15.13 26.71
CA ASN A 6 6.65 15.00 25.24
C ASN A 6 5.28 14.63 24.69
N ILE A 7 4.96 15.14 23.50
CA ILE A 7 3.73 14.80 22.80
C ILE A 7 4.08 13.86 21.67
N VAL A 8 3.47 12.68 21.69
CA VAL A 8 3.67 11.66 20.65
C VAL A 8 2.31 11.36 20.01
N VAL A 9 2.26 11.46 18.70
CA VAL A 9 1.16 10.96 17.87
C VAL A 9 1.67 9.82 16.99
N SER A 10 0.81 8.97 16.50
CA SER A 10 1.22 7.86 15.64
C SER A 10 0.16 7.58 14.57
N GLY A 11 0.63 7.19 13.36
CA GLY A 11 -0.25 6.78 12.26
C GLY A 11 -1.07 7.90 11.66
N VAL A 12 -0.56 9.12 11.64
CA VAL A 12 -1.25 10.30 11.10
C VAL A 12 -0.59 10.84 9.83
N ILE A 13 -1.38 11.45 8.98
CA ILE A 13 -0.89 12.26 7.85
C ILE A 13 -1.03 13.72 8.26
N MET A 14 0.08 14.46 8.23
CA MET A 14 0.13 15.83 8.71
C MET A 14 0.56 16.78 7.60
N LYS A 15 -0.13 17.92 7.50
CA LYS A 15 0.20 19.01 6.58
C LYS A 15 -0.16 20.35 7.22
N ASP A 16 0.67 21.35 6.96
CA ASP A 16 0.44 22.75 7.39
C ASP A 16 0.30 22.92 8.93
N ILE A 17 0.88 22.00 9.73
CA ILE A 17 0.81 22.04 11.18
C ILE A 17 2.11 22.63 11.75
N LYS A 18 2.00 23.80 12.34
CA LYS A 18 3.11 24.51 12.99
C LYS A 18 2.93 24.53 14.49
N ILE A 19 3.96 24.12 15.21
CA ILE A 19 4.00 24.16 16.66
C ILE A 19 5.23 24.93 17.13
N SER A 20 5.09 25.55 18.30
CA SER A 20 6.16 26.28 18.97
C SER A 20 6.14 25.97 20.47
N GLY A 21 7.29 26.10 21.10
CA GLY A 21 7.48 25.86 22.54
C GLY A 21 8.64 24.92 22.83
N ASP A 22 8.92 24.70 24.11
CA ASP A 22 10.06 23.93 24.58
C ASP A 22 9.80 22.41 24.64
N LYS A 23 8.68 21.93 24.10
CA LYS A 23 8.30 20.51 24.10
C LYS A 23 8.76 19.81 22.84
N ILE A 24 9.09 18.53 22.99
CA ILE A 24 9.34 17.66 21.86
C ILE A 24 8.00 17.07 21.37
N PHE A 25 7.71 17.30 20.11
CA PHE A 25 6.55 16.74 19.42
C PHE A 25 7.05 15.72 18.41
N THR A 26 6.60 14.48 18.52
CA THR A 26 7.03 13.38 17.66
C THR A 26 5.82 12.76 16.98
N ALA A 27 5.89 12.59 15.68
CA ALA A 27 4.89 11.91 14.86
C ALA A 27 5.46 10.56 14.40
N ASN A 28 5.27 9.50 15.21
CA ASN A 28 5.73 8.15 14.88
C ASN A 28 4.84 7.53 13.79
N ASN A 29 5.44 6.73 12.88
CA ASN A 29 4.71 6.02 11.83
C ASN A 29 3.73 6.94 11.09
N SER A 30 4.18 8.15 10.80
CA SER A 30 3.33 9.24 10.29
C SER A 30 3.95 9.82 9.03
N ILE A 31 3.11 10.39 8.19
CA ILE A 31 3.52 10.99 6.92
C ILE A 31 3.59 12.50 7.09
N ASP A 32 4.75 13.08 6.73
CA ASP A 32 4.90 14.52 6.56
C ASP A 32 4.49 14.91 5.14
N ASN A 33 3.28 15.44 4.99
CA ASN A 33 2.75 15.92 3.70
C ASN A 33 3.16 17.38 3.42
N GLY A 34 4.16 17.86 4.15
CA GLY A 34 4.82 19.13 3.93
C GLY A 34 4.26 20.29 4.77
N ASN A 35 5.05 21.36 4.80
CA ASN A 35 4.77 22.61 5.51
C ASN A 35 4.50 22.45 7.02
N ASN A 36 4.98 21.36 7.63
CA ASN A 36 4.98 21.17 9.08
C ASN A 36 6.24 21.78 9.71
N SER A 37 6.14 22.29 10.93
CA SER A 37 7.28 22.77 11.68
C SER A 37 7.15 22.49 13.18
N GLY A 38 8.29 22.22 13.84
CA GLY A 38 8.37 21.87 15.25
C GLY A 38 8.03 20.41 15.56
N TRP A 39 7.77 19.60 14.55
CA TRP A 39 7.57 18.17 14.65
C TRP A 39 8.83 17.39 14.27
N ILE A 40 9.06 16.30 14.98
CA ILE A 40 10.03 15.27 14.60
C ILE A 40 9.24 14.14 13.95
N PHE A 41 9.56 13.82 12.71
CA PHE A 41 9.07 12.63 12.01
C PHE A 41 10.25 11.63 11.98
N PRO A 42 10.32 10.67 12.92
CA PRO A 42 11.31 9.62 12.84
C PRO A 42 11.17 8.87 11.51
N ALA A 43 12.28 8.46 10.92
CA ALA A 43 12.23 7.61 9.74
C ALA A 43 11.36 6.38 10.05
N TYR A 44 10.28 6.23 9.31
CA TYR A 44 9.43 5.06 9.45
C TYR A 44 10.13 3.88 8.78
N VAL A 45 10.48 2.90 9.56
CA VAL A 45 10.91 1.60 9.04
C VAL A 45 9.63 0.78 8.85
N GLY A 46 9.25 0.57 7.60
CA GLY A 46 8.05 -0.20 7.25
C GLY A 46 8.08 -1.59 7.88
N GLN A 47 6.90 -2.15 8.05
CA GLN A 47 6.69 -3.48 8.60
C GLN A 47 6.19 -4.43 7.51
N ASN A 48 6.45 -5.71 7.70
CA ASN A 48 5.81 -6.74 6.90
C ASN A 48 4.42 -7.03 7.50
N LEU A 49 3.38 -6.86 6.70
CA LEU A 49 2.00 -7.14 7.08
C LEU A 49 1.42 -8.24 6.20
N TYR A 50 0.82 -9.22 6.85
CA TYR A 50 0.27 -10.41 6.21
C TYR A 50 -1.25 -10.38 6.25
N TRP A 51 -1.87 -10.60 5.10
CA TRP A 51 -3.31 -10.76 5.03
C TRP A 51 -3.75 -12.08 5.65
N VAL A 52 -4.84 -12.05 6.43
CA VAL A 52 -5.43 -13.24 7.07
C VAL A 52 -6.96 -13.22 6.96
N GLY A 53 -7.58 -14.38 7.08
CA GLY A 53 -9.03 -14.51 7.21
C GLY A 53 -9.83 -14.60 5.90
N GLY A 54 -9.18 -14.66 4.75
CA GLY A 54 -9.84 -14.83 3.45
C GLY A 54 -10.45 -13.53 2.90
N SER A 55 -11.74 -13.51 2.54
CA SER A 55 -12.38 -12.28 2.02
C SER A 55 -12.53 -11.22 3.10
N GLY A 56 -12.35 -9.96 2.72
CA GLY A 56 -12.54 -8.84 3.61
C GLY A 56 -12.19 -7.49 3.01
N ASN A 57 -12.31 -6.46 3.83
CA ASN A 57 -11.99 -5.10 3.48
C ASN A 57 -10.53 -4.78 3.81
N TRP A 58 -9.85 -4.06 2.89
CA TRP A 58 -8.44 -3.68 3.08
C TRP A 58 -8.23 -2.86 4.35
N ASN A 59 -9.15 -1.94 4.63
CA ASN A 59 -9.05 -1.05 5.78
C ASN A 59 -9.59 -1.65 7.09
N ASP A 60 -9.93 -2.93 7.11
CA ASP A 60 -10.26 -3.66 8.33
C ASP A 60 -9.00 -4.31 8.92
N LYS A 61 -8.55 -3.78 10.06
CA LYS A 61 -7.39 -4.32 10.79
C LYS A 61 -7.51 -5.80 11.17
N ALA A 62 -8.73 -6.37 11.20
CA ALA A 62 -8.96 -7.77 11.47
C ALA A 62 -8.33 -8.70 10.41
N HIS A 63 -8.03 -8.17 9.22
CA HIS A 63 -7.38 -8.90 8.15
C HIS A 63 -5.85 -8.73 8.09
N TRP A 64 -5.25 -7.99 9.02
CA TRP A 64 -3.80 -7.74 9.03
C TRP A 64 -3.12 -8.29 10.25
N SER A 65 -1.98 -8.95 10.04
CA SER A 65 -1.12 -9.53 11.07
C SER A 65 0.36 -9.22 10.78
N GLN A 66 1.19 -9.16 11.81
CA GLN A 66 2.66 -9.05 11.65
C GLN A 66 3.33 -10.34 11.18
N ARG A 67 2.62 -11.47 11.22
CA ARG A 67 3.14 -12.77 10.79
C ARG A 67 2.11 -13.54 10.00
N SER A 68 2.61 -14.30 9.03
CA SER A 68 1.79 -15.16 8.20
C SER A 68 0.98 -16.17 9.04
N GLY A 69 -0.33 -16.21 8.79
CA GLY A 69 -1.27 -17.16 9.41
C GLY A 69 -1.61 -16.93 10.87
N GLU A 70 -1.10 -15.89 11.50
CA GLU A 70 -1.52 -15.51 12.85
C GLU A 70 -2.88 -14.81 12.84
N THR A 71 -3.42 -14.60 14.04
CA THR A 71 -4.69 -13.86 14.19
C THR A 71 -4.50 -12.41 13.74
N GLY A 72 -5.42 -11.90 12.92
CA GLY A 72 -5.48 -10.50 12.55
C GLY A 72 -5.79 -9.60 13.76
N ASN A 73 -5.95 -8.33 13.53
CA ASN A 73 -6.19 -7.25 14.47
C ASN A 73 -4.95 -6.40 14.77
N PHE A 74 -4.09 -6.27 13.77
CA PHE A 74 -2.94 -5.36 13.82
C PHE A 74 -3.30 -3.99 13.21
N CYS A 75 -2.38 -3.31 12.55
CA CYS A 75 -2.66 -2.05 11.85
C CYS A 75 -3.00 -2.30 10.38
N VAL A 76 -3.75 -1.38 9.79
CA VAL A 76 -3.92 -1.29 8.33
C VAL A 76 -2.62 -0.77 7.73
N PRO A 77 -2.18 -1.31 6.56
CA PRO A 77 -0.94 -0.88 5.92
C PRO A 77 -0.88 0.60 5.58
N GLY A 78 0.25 1.19 5.82
CA GLY A 78 0.63 2.53 5.39
C GLY A 78 1.62 2.52 4.21
N PRO A 79 2.04 3.70 3.74
CA PRO A 79 2.92 3.85 2.57
C PRO A 79 4.30 3.20 2.66
N ALA A 80 4.76 2.87 3.86
CA ALA A 80 6.05 2.23 4.08
C ALA A 80 5.94 0.75 4.48
N ASP A 81 4.73 0.21 4.61
CA ASP A 81 4.51 -1.19 4.98
C ASP A 81 4.46 -2.09 3.75
N ASP A 82 5.16 -3.21 3.81
CA ASP A 82 5.09 -4.25 2.79
C ASP A 82 3.93 -5.20 3.08
N THR A 83 3.13 -5.49 2.07
CA THR A 83 1.95 -6.35 2.20
C THR A 83 2.13 -7.68 1.50
N PHE A 84 1.79 -8.75 2.22
CA PHE A 84 1.95 -10.13 1.76
C PHE A 84 0.63 -10.89 1.77
N PHE A 85 0.39 -11.57 0.66
CA PHE A 85 -0.74 -12.47 0.47
C PHE A 85 -0.19 -13.85 0.14
N ASP A 86 -0.33 -14.80 1.05
CA ASP A 86 0.32 -16.10 0.98
C ASP A 86 -0.66 -17.27 1.19
N VAL A 87 -0.16 -18.48 1.30
CA VAL A 87 -0.95 -19.69 1.54
C VAL A 87 -1.77 -19.63 2.83
N ASN A 88 -1.32 -18.86 3.82
CA ASN A 88 -1.97 -18.71 5.12
C ASN A 88 -2.96 -17.53 5.17
N SER A 89 -3.13 -16.80 4.06
CA SER A 89 -4.11 -15.70 3.96
C SER A 89 -5.57 -16.16 4.08
N GLY A 90 -5.82 -17.47 4.08
CA GLY A 90 -7.14 -18.03 4.28
C GLY A 90 -8.05 -18.01 3.05
N PHE A 91 -7.51 -17.76 1.87
CA PHE A 91 -8.29 -17.76 0.64
C PHE A 91 -8.79 -19.15 0.26
N LYS A 92 -10.08 -19.23 -0.06
CA LYS A 92 -10.79 -20.43 -0.55
C LYS A 92 -11.61 -20.07 -1.77
N ILE A 93 -12.09 -21.03 -2.54
CA ILE A 93 -12.88 -20.78 -3.75
C ILE A 93 -14.03 -19.79 -3.51
N SER A 94 -14.74 -19.91 -2.39
CA SER A 94 -15.89 -19.07 -2.02
C SER A 94 -15.54 -17.90 -1.08
N ASN A 95 -14.28 -17.71 -0.71
CA ASN A 95 -13.84 -16.72 0.28
C ASN A 95 -12.46 -16.17 -0.09
N LYS A 96 -12.38 -15.39 -1.17
CA LYS A 96 -11.11 -14.92 -1.71
C LYS A 96 -11.14 -13.50 -2.27
N THR A 97 -12.07 -12.68 -1.82
CA THR A 97 -12.21 -11.30 -2.31
C THR A 97 -11.60 -10.31 -1.33
N ILE A 98 -10.62 -9.57 -1.78
CA ILE A 98 -10.06 -8.41 -1.08
C ILE A 98 -10.75 -7.18 -1.65
N THR A 99 -11.37 -6.38 -0.80
CA THR A 99 -12.09 -5.17 -1.20
C THR A 99 -11.34 -3.92 -0.75
N ILE A 100 -10.93 -3.10 -1.69
CA ILE A 100 -10.47 -1.74 -1.40
C ILE A 100 -11.70 -0.90 -1.07
N ASP A 101 -11.91 -0.63 0.20
CA ASP A 101 -13.11 0.02 0.74
C ASP A 101 -12.91 1.50 1.09
N ASN A 102 -11.66 1.95 1.04
CA ASN A 102 -11.25 3.34 1.17
C ASN A 102 -9.90 3.53 0.47
N THR A 103 -9.39 4.75 0.41
CA THR A 103 -8.02 4.99 -0.06
C THR A 103 -7.04 4.13 0.75
N SER A 104 -6.31 3.29 0.03
CA SER A 104 -5.43 2.26 0.60
C SER A 104 -3.98 2.49 0.19
N TYR A 105 -3.06 2.02 1.01
CA TYR A 105 -1.64 2.25 0.88
C TYR A 105 -0.86 0.96 1.10
N THR A 106 0.27 0.86 0.43
CA THR A 106 1.30 -0.15 0.69
C THR A 106 2.65 0.35 0.16
N HIS A 107 3.75 -0.11 0.73
CA HIS A 107 5.04 0.01 0.07
C HIS A 107 5.14 -1.08 -1.00
N ASP A 108 5.63 -2.27 -0.70
CA ASP A 108 5.56 -3.38 -1.63
C ASP A 108 4.23 -4.15 -1.49
N ILE A 109 3.73 -4.69 -2.59
CA ILE A 109 2.57 -5.58 -2.60
C ILE A 109 2.94 -6.90 -3.26
N THR A 110 2.87 -8.00 -2.51
CA THR A 110 3.36 -9.31 -2.97
C THR A 110 2.32 -10.41 -2.77
N PHE A 111 1.94 -11.04 -3.88
CA PHE A 111 1.10 -12.23 -3.88
C PHE A 111 1.97 -13.46 -4.17
N LEU A 112 2.20 -14.27 -3.14
CA LEU A 112 3.19 -15.37 -3.16
C LEU A 112 2.76 -16.65 -3.91
N GLY A 113 1.59 -16.66 -4.53
CA GLY A 113 1.22 -17.68 -5.52
C GLY A 113 0.94 -19.10 -5.00
N ASN A 114 0.95 -19.33 -3.70
CA ASN A 114 0.84 -20.66 -3.09
C ASN A 114 -0.58 -20.95 -2.54
N GLY A 115 -1.60 -20.73 -3.34
CA GLY A 115 -2.98 -20.96 -2.88
C GLY A 115 -4.01 -20.53 -3.90
N GLN A 116 -5.25 -20.33 -3.45
CA GLN A 116 -6.31 -19.78 -4.30
C GLN A 116 -5.98 -18.33 -4.63
N ALA A 117 -5.87 -18.03 -5.92
CA ALA A 117 -5.67 -16.66 -6.38
C ALA A 117 -6.85 -15.78 -5.95
N PRO A 118 -6.63 -14.71 -5.18
CA PRO A 118 -7.70 -13.83 -4.75
C PRO A 118 -8.21 -12.95 -5.89
N THR A 119 -9.35 -12.32 -5.66
CA THR A 119 -9.86 -11.21 -6.46
C THR A 119 -9.62 -9.93 -5.70
N LEU A 120 -8.98 -8.95 -6.32
CA LEU A 120 -8.84 -7.61 -5.77
C LEU A 120 -9.84 -6.68 -6.46
N THR A 121 -10.76 -6.14 -5.69
CA THR A 121 -11.86 -5.29 -6.16
C THR A 121 -12.02 -4.06 -5.25
N GLN A 122 -13.07 -3.29 -5.45
CA GLN A 122 -13.33 -2.07 -4.67
C GLN A 122 -14.81 -1.90 -4.32
N SER A 123 -15.05 -1.07 -3.31
CA SER A 123 -16.37 -0.58 -2.95
C SER A 123 -16.48 0.90 -3.31
N GLY A 124 -17.27 1.22 -4.34
CA GLY A 124 -17.30 2.57 -4.92
C GLY A 124 -16.08 2.87 -5.78
N VAL A 125 -15.71 4.13 -5.93
CA VAL A 125 -14.50 4.58 -6.64
C VAL A 125 -13.38 4.76 -5.62
N GLN A 126 -12.38 3.90 -5.66
CA GLN A 126 -11.30 3.87 -4.68
C GLN A 126 -9.92 4.03 -5.31
N THR A 127 -8.95 4.25 -4.44
CA THR A 127 -7.54 4.44 -4.80
C THR A 127 -6.66 3.47 -4.03
N LEU A 128 -5.79 2.76 -4.75
CA LEU A 128 -4.67 1.99 -4.20
C LEU A 128 -3.36 2.70 -4.53
N ASN A 129 -2.60 3.07 -3.51
CA ASN A 129 -1.30 3.72 -3.64
C ASN A 129 -0.19 2.70 -3.33
N ILE A 130 0.71 2.49 -4.27
CA ILE A 130 1.85 1.57 -4.17
C ILE A 130 3.13 2.39 -4.23
N TYR A 131 3.91 2.38 -3.17
CA TYR A 131 5.15 3.16 -3.04
C TYR A 131 6.41 2.36 -3.35
N GLY A 132 6.27 1.07 -3.55
CA GLY A 132 7.35 0.14 -3.85
C GLY A 132 7.07 -0.71 -5.09
N SER A 133 7.48 -1.96 -5.02
CA SER A 133 7.30 -2.96 -6.07
C SER A 133 5.94 -3.66 -5.97
N SER A 134 5.49 -4.26 -7.09
CA SER A 134 4.31 -5.11 -7.08
C SER A 134 4.57 -6.45 -7.76
N GLU A 135 4.13 -7.53 -7.12
CA GLU A 135 4.10 -8.86 -7.70
C GLU A 135 2.70 -9.46 -7.55
N TRP A 136 2.02 -9.66 -8.69
CA TRP A 136 0.68 -10.22 -8.75
C TRP A 136 0.73 -11.74 -8.91
N GLN A 137 -0.29 -12.45 -8.45
CA GLN A 137 -0.38 -13.90 -8.57
C GLN A 137 -1.09 -14.32 -9.86
N THR A 138 -0.52 -15.24 -10.61
CA THR A 138 -1.20 -15.88 -11.75
C THR A 138 -2.59 -16.40 -11.34
N GLY A 139 -3.61 -16.10 -12.15
CA GLY A 139 -5.00 -16.53 -11.90
C GLY A 139 -5.84 -15.52 -11.11
N MET A 140 -5.31 -14.38 -10.70
CA MET A 140 -6.12 -13.29 -10.10
C MET A 140 -7.09 -12.67 -11.10
N GLY A 141 -6.78 -12.76 -12.40
CA GLY A 141 -7.61 -12.19 -13.46
C GLY A 141 -7.35 -10.71 -13.64
N THR A 142 -8.20 -9.86 -13.12
CA THR A 142 -8.10 -8.41 -13.23
C THR A 142 -8.04 -7.78 -11.85
N ILE A 143 -7.17 -6.79 -11.68
CA ILE A 143 -7.18 -5.89 -10.53
C ILE A 143 -8.24 -4.81 -10.81
N ASP A 144 -9.44 -4.99 -10.23
CA ASP A 144 -10.61 -4.14 -10.46
C ASP A 144 -10.68 -2.99 -9.46
N VAL A 145 -9.68 -2.09 -9.53
CA VAL A 145 -9.57 -0.86 -8.72
C VAL A 145 -9.52 0.33 -9.66
N SER A 146 -10.35 1.35 -9.41
CA SER A 146 -10.50 2.50 -10.30
C SER A 146 -9.21 3.30 -10.45
N ASN A 147 -8.54 3.59 -9.36
CA ASN A 147 -7.31 4.37 -9.38
C ASN A 147 -6.16 3.57 -8.75
N ILE A 148 -5.13 3.30 -9.53
CA ILE A 148 -3.89 2.72 -9.03
C ILE A 148 -2.76 3.71 -9.27
N TYR A 149 -2.08 4.10 -8.21
CA TYR A 149 -0.94 4.99 -8.23
C TYR A 149 0.33 4.25 -7.86
N TYR A 150 1.27 4.22 -8.75
CA TYR A 150 2.65 3.87 -8.46
C TYR A 150 3.41 5.15 -8.11
N ARG A 151 3.76 5.30 -6.82
CA ARG A 151 4.29 6.53 -6.21
C ARG A 151 5.65 6.30 -5.58
N HIS A 152 6.60 5.80 -6.32
CA HIS A 152 7.91 5.56 -5.73
C HIS A 152 8.92 6.65 -6.08
N THR A 153 9.78 6.90 -5.11
CA THR A 153 10.94 7.77 -5.22
C THR A 153 12.19 6.98 -4.79
N GLY A 154 13.35 7.33 -5.32
CA GLY A 154 14.62 6.70 -4.92
C GLY A 154 15.03 5.55 -5.84
N GLU A 155 15.21 4.33 -5.33
CA GLU A 155 15.70 3.19 -6.10
C GLU A 155 14.68 2.65 -7.09
N ALA A 156 15.17 1.99 -8.15
CA ALA A 156 14.31 1.34 -9.14
C ALA A 156 13.35 0.34 -8.48
N LYS A 157 12.10 0.34 -8.93
CA LYS A 157 11.05 -0.57 -8.46
C LYS A 157 10.60 -1.49 -9.60
N THR A 158 10.01 -2.61 -9.24
CA THR A 158 9.64 -3.66 -10.19
C THR A 158 8.13 -3.90 -10.18
N ILE A 159 7.55 -4.01 -11.37
CA ILE A 159 6.22 -4.57 -11.55
C ILE A 159 6.35 -5.93 -12.21
N LYS A 160 5.82 -6.95 -11.56
CA LYS A 160 5.69 -8.30 -12.09
C LYS A 160 4.21 -8.65 -12.17
N SER A 161 3.70 -8.67 -13.38
CA SER A 161 2.27 -8.82 -13.64
C SER A 161 1.79 -10.27 -13.57
N ASN A 162 2.64 -11.25 -13.91
CA ASN A 162 2.29 -12.66 -14.02
C ASN A 162 1.00 -12.89 -14.84
N GLY A 163 0.77 -12.06 -15.89
CA GLY A 163 -0.39 -12.10 -16.76
C GLY A 163 -1.67 -11.50 -16.16
N VAL A 164 -1.59 -10.87 -15.00
CA VAL A 164 -2.72 -10.18 -14.35
C VAL A 164 -2.93 -8.83 -15.02
N LYS A 165 -4.18 -8.52 -15.34
CA LYS A 165 -4.56 -7.23 -15.92
C LYS A 165 -4.78 -6.20 -14.84
N THR A 166 -4.13 -5.05 -14.95
CA THR A 166 -4.08 -4.04 -13.90
C THR A 166 -4.90 -2.81 -14.25
N GLY A 167 -5.69 -2.37 -13.28
CA GLY A 167 -6.46 -1.13 -13.32
C GLY A 167 -7.81 -1.23 -14.01
N LYS A 168 -8.67 -0.27 -13.73
CA LYS A 168 -10.02 -0.16 -14.29
C LYS A 168 -10.23 1.15 -15.02
N GLU A 169 -9.89 2.28 -14.41
CA GLU A 169 -10.10 3.61 -14.97
C GLU A 169 -8.80 4.37 -15.15
N TYR A 170 -8.03 4.52 -14.08
CA TYR A 170 -6.81 5.31 -14.07
C TYR A 170 -5.63 4.50 -13.55
N LEU A 171 -4.53 4.57 -14.26
CA LEU A 171 -3.25 4.03 -13.87
C LEU A 171 -2.22 5.15 -13.92
N TYR A 172 -1.69 5.51 -12.76
CA TYR A 172 -0.77 6.61 -12.59
C TYR A 172 0.62 6.10 -12.23
N PHE A 173 1.62 6.62 -12.91
CA PHE A 173 3.03 6.44 -12.59
C PHE A 173 3.61 7.81 -12.23
N GLU A 174 3.62 8.08 -10.92
CA GLU A 174 4.14 9.32 -10.35
C GLU A 174 5.53 9.06 -9.74
N GLU A 175 6.46 8.74 -10.59
CA GLU A 175 7.81 8.34 -10.21
C GLU A 175 8.85 9.32 -10.74
N GLU A 176 9.88 9.56 -9.95
CA GLU A 176 11.05 10.32 -10.36
C GLU A 176 12.19 9.41 -10.88
N ASN A 177 12.05 8.10 -10.74
CA ASN A 177 13.09 7.11 -11.02
C ASN A 177 12.63 6.00 -11.97
N LYS A 178 13.44 4.95 -12.02
CA LYS A 178 13.30 3.84 -12.93
C LYS A 178 12.24 2.84 -12.46
N LEU A 179 11.34 2.47 -13.36
CA LEU A 179 10.42 1.36 -13.21
C LEU A 179 10.82 0.21 -14.14
N ASP A 180 11.07 -0.96 -13.56
CA ASP A 180 11.37 -2.18 -14.29
C ASP A 180 10.12 -3.04 -14.43
N LEU A 181 9.67 -3.25 -15.66
CA LEU A 181 8.64 -4.25 -15.97
C LEU A 181 9.36 -5.59 -16.16
N SER A 182 9.14 -6.52 -15.24
CA SER A 182 9.85 -7.81 -15.25
C SER A 182 9.19 -8.87 -16.13
N ASP A 183 8.00 -8.57 -16.64
CA ASP A 183 7.24 -9.39 -17.59
C ASP A 183 6.28 -8.53 -18.41
N ASP A 184 5.50 -9.13 -19.32
CA ASP A 184 4.49 -8.42 -20.09
C ASP A 184 3.46 -7.76 -19.18
N PHE A 185 3.35 -6.44 -19.24
CA PHE A 185 2.43 -5.67 -18.45
C PHE A 185 1.14 -5.34 -19.19
N TYR A 186 0.02 -5.77 -18.65
CA TYR A 186 -1.31 -5.57 -19.23
C TYR A 186 -2.12 -4.56 -18.42
N ALA A 187 -2.27 -3.34 -18.94
CA ALA A 187 -3.16 -2.34 -18.37
C ALA A 187 -4.54 -2.40 -19.04
N LEU A 188 -5.60 -2.36 -18.23
CA LEU A 188 -6.98 -2.16 -18.72
C LEU A 188 -7.47 -0.74 -18.48
N ALA A 189 -6.64 0.12 -17.90
CA ALA A 189 -6.99 1.49 -17.59
C ALA A 189 -7.36 2.28 -18.85
N ILE A 190 -8.42 3.08 -18.76
CA ILE A 190 -8.84 4.00 -19.83
C ILE A 190 -7.86 5.17 -19.93
N TYR A 191 -7.30 5.58 -18.80
CA TYR A 191 -6.33 6.66 -18.70
C TYR A 191 -5.03 6.15 -18.10
N PHE A 192 -3.95 6.39 -18.82
CA PHE A 192 -2.60 6.05 -18.43
C PHE A 192 -1.79 7.34 -18.28
N HIS A 193 -1.28 7.60 -17.09
CA HIS A 193 -0.49 8.78 -16.80
C HIS A 193 0.93 8.39 -16.40
N HIS A 194 1.91 8.94 -17.09
CA HIS A 194 3.32 8.84 -16.76
C HIS A 194 3.87 10.26 -16.60
N ASN A 195 4.16 10.65 -15.38
CA ASN A 195 4.54 12.02 -15.07
C ASN A 195 6.05 12.26 -15.15
N ALA A 196 6.85 11.26 -14.84
CA ALA A 196 8.32 11.34 -14.86
C ALA A 196 8.95 9.95 -14.83
N GLY A 197 10.29 9.86 -14.96
CA GLY A 197 11.05 8.63 -14.86
C GLY A 197 11.28 7.91 -16.19
N THR A 198 11.85 6.73 -16.11
CA THR A 198 12.16 5.85 -17.24
C THR A 198 11.60 4.44 -17.03
N TRP A 199 11.16 3.83 -18.12
CA TRP A 199 10.70 2.44 -18.11
C TRP A 199 11.74 1.54 -18.77
N ASN A 200 11.98 0.41 -18.15
CA ASN A 200 12.68 -0.71 -18.77
C ASN A 200 11.66 -1.82 -19.05
N THR A 201 11.72 -2.35 -20.25
CA THR A 201 10.91 -3.48 -20.71
C THR A 201 11.84 -4.64 -21.10
#